data_d6dfba588eaabeccff7d864d1595b71d
#
_entry.id   d6dfba588eaabeccff7d864d1595b71d
#
_cell.length_a   1.000
_cell.length_b   1.000
_cell.length_c   1.000
_cell.angle_alpha   90.00
_cell.angle_beta   90.00
_cell.angle_gamma   90.00
#
_symmetry.space_group_name_H-M   'P 1'
#
loop_
_entity.id
_entity.type
_entity.pdbx_description
1 polymer ?
#
loop_
_entity_poly.entity_id
_entity_poly.type
_entity_poly.pdbx_seq_one_letter_code
_entity_poly.pdbx_strand_id
1 'polypeptide(L)'
;MDSKFSRSWINMRIHYDNIARSRILTEFIEKHDPNRNYHMIDMCTGSGSFLIWALKQGLFPNRAILVDNDINLLKSIKSNLRQNFKNIYVIKSNNNNLDLTISDKSQQKSKVSIIKENCDTYKIKDAQPHIISYSAAIDLMSKSSIDICLNKIKHENILFLSLCFDGKVKWKLSHPYDKYIMSYFNKHQSYDKGFGKALGYKSIDYVSKKAKELGYKIKIADSPWIIQNESLDDIIFLK
;
A
#
# COMPACT_ATOMS: atom_id res chain seq x y z
N MET A 1 3.09 -1.17 -24.12
CA MET A 1 1.89 -0.49 -23.56
C MET A 1 2.23 -0.06 -22.16
N ASP A 2 2.30 1.23 -21.91
CA ASP A 2 2.54 1.77 -20.58
C ASP A 2 1.37 1.38 -19.68
N SER A 3 1.58 0.44 -18.78
CA SER A 3 0.58 -0.01 -17.79
C SER A 3 0.43 1.00 -16.66
N LYS A 4 0.18 2.26 -17.00
CA LYS A 4 -0.09 3.30 -16.01
C LYS A 4 -1.50 3.13 -15.48
N PHE A 5 -1.64 2.92 -14.18
CA PHE A 5 -2.94 2.92 -13.53
C PHE A 5 -3.59 4.30 -13.69
N SER A 6 -4.86 4.35 -14.12
CA SER A 6 -5.53 5.62 -14.25
C SER A 6 -5.76 6.25 -12.87
N ARG A 7 -5.56 7.56 -12.78
CA ARG A 7 -5.80 8.32 -11.53
C ARG A 7 -7.27 8.20 -11.08
N SER A 8 -8.20 8.14 -12.03
CA SER A 8 -9.62 7.96 -11.73
C SER A 8 -9.89 6.62 -11.05
N TRP A 9 -9.31 5.53 -11.55
CA TRP A 9 -9.41 4.21 -10.94
C TRP A 9 -8.87 4.21 -9.51
N ILE A 10 -7.67 4.78 -9.29
CA ILE A 10 -7.07 4.86 -7.95
C ILE A 10 -7.96 5.66 -6.99
N ASN A 11 -8.53 6.76 -7.45
CA ASN A 11 -9.42 7.56 -6.60
C ASN A 11 -10.73 6.84 -6.25
N MET A 12 -11.33 6.10 -7.18
CA MET A 12 -12.54 5.33 -6.93
C MET A 12 -12.33 4.23 -5.88
N ARG A 13 -11.20 3.53 -5.94
CA ARG A 13 -10.94 2.44 -5.01
C ARG A 13 -10.58 2.87 -3.58
N ILE A 14 -10.14 4.13 -3.37
CA ILE A 14 -9.68 4.62 -2.04
C ILE A 14 -10.70 4.35 -0.94
N HIS A 15 -11.99 4.54 -1.22
CA HIS A 15 -13.05 4.30 -0.25
C HIS A 15 -13.07 2.84 0.21
N TYR A 16 -13.11 1.89 -0.72
CA TYR A 16 -13.13 0.45 -0.44
C TYR A 16 -11.82 0.00 0.22
N ASP A 17 -10.67 0.51 -0.25
CA ASP A 17 -9.37 0.26 0.34
C ASP A 17 -9.32 0.66 1.82
N ASN A 18 -9.85 1.84 2.16
CA ASN A 18 -9.83 2.36 3.53
C ASN A 18 -10.69 1.55 4.49
N ILE A 19 -11.84 1.06 4.02
CA ILE A 19 -12.73 0.21 4.81
C ILE A 19 -12.14 -1.20 4.97
N ALA A 20 -11.55 -1.74 3.91
CA ALA A 20 -11.04 -3.10 3.88
C ALA A 20 -9.75 -3.30 4.71
N ARG A 21 -8.90 -2.26 4.85
CA ARG A 21 -7.65 -2.40 5.62
C ARG A 21 -7.92 -2.76 7.07
N SER A 22 -7.34 -3.87 7.51
CA SER A 22 -7.57 -4.40 8.85
C SER A 22 -6.90 -3.58 9.94
N ARG A 23 -7.69 -3.19 10.95
CA ARG A 23 -7.17 -2.53 12.16
C ARG A 23 -6.38 -3.46 13.08
N ILE A 24 -6.62 -4.75 13.01
CA ILE A 24 -5.89 -5.75 13.81
C ILE A 24 -4.38 -5.66 13.55
N LEU A 25 -3.98 -5.31 12.32
CA LEU A 25 -2.58 -5.16 11.98
C LEU A 25 -1.97 -3.85 12.54
N THR A 26 -2.76 -2.79 12.72
CA THR A 26 -2.26 -1.56 13.38
C THR A 26 -2.03 -1.77 14.86
N GLU A 27 -2.91 -2.48 15.55
CA GLU A 27 -2.74 -2.87 16.95
C GLU A 27 -1.47 -3.70 17.16
N PHE A 28 -1.12 -4.55 16.20
CA PHE A 28 0.13 -5.31 16.24
C PHE A 28 1.35 -4.39 16.22
N ILE A 29 1.34 -3.35 15.37
CA ILE A 29 2.42 -2.35 15.30
C ILE A 29 2.55 -1.60 16.64
N GLU A 30 1.44 -1.12 17.18
CA GLU A 30 1.42 -0.38 18.44
C GLU A 30 1.95 -1.19 19.62
N LYS A 31 1.69 -2.49 19.64
CA LYS A 31 2.24 -3.40 20.66
C LYS A 31 3.75 -3.61 20.53
N HIS A 32 4.31 -3.52 19.33
CA HIS A 32 5.72 -3.72 19.06
C HIS A 32 6.54 -2.45 19.30
N ASP A 33 5.95 -1.29 19.14
CA ASP A 33 6.57 -0.01 19.44
C ASP A 33 5.60 0.92 20.19
N PRO A 34 5.39 0.70 21.50
CA PRO A 34 4.50 1.52 22.31
C PRO A 34 4.96 2.97 22.41
N ASN A 35 6.23 3.27 22.20
CA ASN A 35 6.79 4.61 22.18
C ASN A 35 6.58 5.36 20.88
N ARG A 36 6.02 4.69 19.85
CA ARG A 36 5.74 5.26 18.51
C ARG A 36 6.97 5.91 17.86
N ASN A 37 8.15 5.35 18.08
CA ASN A 37 9.42 5.90 17.58
C ASN A 37 9.86 5.24 16.27
N TYR A 38 8.91 4.92 15.39
CA TYR A 38 9.20 4.29 14.12
C TYR A 38 9.19 5.28 12.96
N HIS A 39 9.93 4.90 11.93
CA HIS A 39 9.87 5.51 10.60
C HIS A 39 9.01 4.64 9.68
N MET A 40 8.37 5.24 8.70
CA MET A 40 7.57 4.53 7.70
C MET A 40 8.20 4.73 6.32
N ILE A 41 8.26 3.66 5.55
CA ILE A 41 8.60 3.71 4.13
C ILE A 41 7.46 3.04 3.37
N ASP A 42 6.71 3.83 2.60
CA ASP A 42 5.60 3.33 1.78
C ASP A 42 6.08 3.17 0.34
N MET A 43 6.28 1.92 -0.04
CA MET A 43 6.76 1.52 -1.35
C MET A 43 5.59 1.33 -2.32
N CYS A 44 5.73 1.79 -3.55
CA CYS A 44 4.64 1.86 -4.53
C CYS A 44 3.44 2.64 -3.96
N THR A 45 3.76 3.79 -3.36
CA THR A 45 2.81 4.59 -2.56
C THR A 45 1.62 5.12 -3.37
N GLY A 46 1.77 5.21 -4.70
CA GLY A 46 0.75 5.78 -5.59
C GLY A 46 0.39 7.21 -5.20
N SER A 47 -0.87 7.42 -4.85
CA SER A 47 -1.41 8.72 -4.41
C SER A 47 -1.30 8.97 -2.90
N GLY A 48 -0.56 8.14 -2.15
CA GLY A 48 -0.34 8.27 -0.71
C GLY A 48 -1.49 7.77 0.16
N SER A 49 -2.37 6.93 -0.37
CA SER A 49 -3.58 6.48 0.34
C SER A 49 -3.28 5.68 1.60
N PHE A 50 -2.19 4.88 1.60
CA PHE A 50 -1.80 4.11 2.77
C PHE A 50 -1.35 5.01 3.92
N LEU A 51 -0.48 6.01 3.66
CA LEU A 51 -0.07 6.96 4.70
C LEU A 51 -1.28 7.69 5.29
N ILE A 52 -2.20 8.18 4.43
CA ILE A 52 -3.42 8.86 4.89
C ILE A 52 -4.24 7.96 5.81
N TRP A 53 -4.43 6.71 5.43
CA TRP A 53 -5.14 5.74 6.25
C TRP A 53 -4.42 5.48 7.58
N ALA A 54 -3.11 5.25 7.54
CA ALA A 54 -2.29 4.99 8.73
C ALA A 54 -2.37 6.15 9.75
N LEU A 55 -2.22 7.38 9.28
CA LEU A 55 -2.36 8.57 10.11
C LEU A 55 -3.76 8.68 10.75
N LYS A 56 -4.82 8.33 10.01
CA LYS A 56 -6.20 8.30 10.54
C LYS A 56 -6.42 7.20 11.57
N GLN A 57 -5.63 6.13 11.54
CA GLN A 57 -5.65 5.08 12.57
C GLN A 57 -4.78 5.42 13.79
N GLY A 58 -4.16 6.59 13.83
CA GLY A 58 -3.27 6.99 14.93
C GLY A 58 -1.83 6.52 14.76
N LEU A 59 -1.48 5.90 13.64
CA LEU A 59 -0.09 5.55 13.30
C LEU A 59 0.63 6.78 12.77
N PHE A 60 1.21 7.57 13.65
CA PHE A 60 1.95 8.79 13.31
C PHE A 60 3.46 8.51 13.36
N PRO A 61 4.11 8.18 12.22
CA PRO A 61 5.55 7.99 12.19
C PRO A 61 6.27 9.33 12.35
N ASN A 62 7.42 9.35 13.00
CA ASN A 62 8.26 10.56 13.08
C ASN A 62 8.70 11.01 11.67
N ARG A 63 8.93 10.04 10.79
CA ARG A 63 9.25 10.26 9.39
C ARG A 63 8.53 9.26 8.51
N ALA A 64 7.95 9.74 7.40
CA ALA A 64 7.41 8.91 6.35
C ALA A 64 8.14 9.19 5.04
N ILE A 65 8.54 8.15 4.33
CA ILE A 65 9.16 8.22 3.01
C ILE A 65 8.20 7.52 2.05
N LEU A 66 7.73 8.25 1.04
CA LEU A 66 6.77 7.77 0.04
C LEU A 66 7.51 7.59 -1.28
N VAL A 67 7.59 6.36 -1.77
CA VAL A 67 8.36 5.99 -2.96
C VAL A 67 7.45 5.48 -4.05
N ASP A 68 7.51 6.09 -5.23
CA ASP A 68 6.82 5.62 -6.42
C ASP A 68 7.56 6.10 -7.68
N ASN A 69 7.42 5.39 -8.80
CA ASN A 69 7.99 5.80 -10.07
C ASN A 69 7.03 6.67 -10.91
N ASP A 70 5.73 6.70 -10.61
CA ASP A 70 4.74 7.50 -11.33
C ASP A 70 4.63 8.91 -10.77
N ILE A 71 5.26 9.86 -11.46
CA ILE A 71 5.25 11.28 -11.09
C ILE A 71 3.85 11.89 -11.03
N ASN A 72 2.89 11.38 -11.83
CA ASN A 72 1.53 11.92 -11.86
C ASN A 72 0.77 11.55 -10.59
N LEU A 73 0.99 10.34 -10.08
CA LEU A 73 0.45 9.91 -8.79
C LEU A 73 1.10 10.68 -7.65
N LEU A 74 2.43 10.78 -7.63
CA LEU A 74 3.17 11.50 -6.60
C LEU A 74 2.74 12.98 -6.49
N LYS A 75 2.49 13.65 -7.61
CA LYS A 75 1.98 15.04 -7.62
C LYS A 75 0.64 15.21 -6.91
N SER A 76 -0.19 14.15 -6.83
CA SER A 76 -1.48 14.20 -6.16
C SER A 76 -1.40 14.08 -4.63
N ILE A 77 -0.28 13.55 -4.09
CA ILE A 77 -0.14 13.27 -2.65
C ILE A 77 -0.38 14.53 -1.80
N LYS A 78 0.22 15.66 -2.19
CA LYS A 78 0.07 16.92 -1.45
C LYS A 78 -1.40 17.38 -1.34
N SER A 79 -2.15 17.30 -2.44
CA SER A 79 -3.58 17.66 -2.45
C SER A 79 -4.40 16.66 -1.62
N ASN A 80 -4.12 15.37 -1.73
CA ASN A 80 -4.81 14.32 -0.98
C ASN A 80 -4.57 14.47 0.54
N LEU A 81 -3.34 14.74 0.94
CA LEU A 81 -3.02 15.01 2.34
C LEU A 81 -3.75 16.26 2.85
N ARG A 82 -3.76 17.35 2.08
CA ARG A 82 -4.47 18.60 2.47
C ARG A 82 -5.98 18.41 2.62
N GLN A 83 -6.60 17.59 1.79
CA GLN A 83 -8.03 17.26 1.90
C GLN A 83 -8.35 16.49 3.20
N ASN A 84 -7.39 15.71 3.70
CA ASN A 84 -7.59 14.86 4.86
C ASN A 84 -7.09 15.48 6.17
N PHE A 85 -6.14 16.41 6.13
CA PHE A 85 -5.52 17.02 7.30
C PHE A 85 -5.42 18.54 7.14
N LYS A 86 -5.89 19.30 8.14
CA LYS A 86 -5.92 20.77 8.07
C LYS A 86 -4.54 21.42 8.18
N ASN A 87 -3.63 20.80 8.94
CA ASN A 87 -2.32 21.37 9.28
C ASN A 87 -1.20 20.69 8.47
N ILE A 88 -1.02 21.12 7.23
CA ILE A 88 0.08 20.65 6.36
C ILE A 88 0.93 21.84 5.96
N TYR A 89 2.21 21.75 6.27
CA TYR A 89 3.21 22.75 5.94
C TYR A 89 4.22 22.18 4.94
N VAL A 90 4.48 22.91 3.86
CA VAL A 90 5.55 22.56 2.91
C VAL A 90 6.84 23.15 3.44
N ILE A 91 7.82 22.28 3.74
CA ILE A 91 9.14 22.72 4.23
C ILE A 91 10.10 22.94 3.08
N LYS A 92 10.14 22.02 2.12
CA LYS A 92 11.06 22.06 0.98
C LYS A 92 10.42 21.40 -0.24
N SER A 93 10.67 21.97 -1.41
CA SER A 93 10.29 21.38 -2.68
C SER A 93 11.44 21.56 -3.66
N ASN A 94 11.88 20.47 -4.28
CA ASN A 94 12.79 20.47 -5.42
C ASN A 94 12.20 19.60 -6.53
N ASN A 95 12.84 19.55 -7.69
CA ASN A 95 12.26 18.89 -8.88
C ASN A 95 11.96 17.39 -8.69
N ASN A 96 12.63 16.71 -7.77
CA ASN A 96 12.49 15.27 -7.58
C ASN A 96 11.94 14.86 -6.21
N ASN A 97 12.04 15.73 -5.20
CA ASN A 97 11.63 15.42 -3.83
C ASN A 97 10.76 16.54 -3.27
N LEU A 98 9.72 16.17 -2.56
CA LEU A 98 8.85 17.09 -1.84
C LEU A 98 8.82 16.69 -0.36
N ASP A 99 9.32 17.58 0.50
CA ASP A 99 9.26 17.40 1.94
C ASP A 99 8.08 18.19 2.53
N LEU A 100 7.28 17.52 3.33
CA LEU A 100 6.10 18.07 4.00
C LEU A 100 6.21 17.82 5.50
N THR A 101 5.57 18.67 6.29
CA THR A 101 5.26 18.33 7.69
C THR A 101 3.76 18.27 7.87
N ILE A 102 3.29 17.20 8.51
CA ILE A 102 1.90 17.00 8.89
C ILE A 102 1.86 17.06 10.41
N SER A 103 0.87 17.76 10.96
CA SER A 103 0.59 17.72 12.39
C SER A 103 -0.87 17.33 12.64
N ASP A 104 -1.10 16.62 13.72
CA ASP A 104 -2.43 16.32 14.22
C ASP A 104 -2.91 17.36 15.26
N LYS A 105 -4.08 17.11 15.85
CA LYS A 105 -4.65 17.95 16.91
C LYS A 105 -3.83 17.95 18.20
N SER A 106 -3.06 16.89 18.46
CA SER A 106 -2.16 16.75 19.62
C SER A 106 -0.78 17.36 19.37
N GLN A 107 -0.58 18.05 18.25
CA GLN A 107 0.70 18.62 17.79
C GLN A 107 1.78 17.58 17.48
N GLN A 108 1.42 16.29 17.39
CA GLN A 108 2.33 15.28 16.89
C GLN A 108 2.68 15.59 15.42
N LYS A 109 3.97 15.52 15.08
CA LYS A 109 4.46 15.92 13.77
C LYS A 109 5.06 14.73 13.04
N SER A 110 4.73 14.59 11.76
CA SER A 110 5.36 13.64 10.85
C SER A 110 6.05 14.41 9.72
N LYS A 111 7.33 14.12 9.49
CA LYS A 111 8.05 14.63 8.32
C LYS A 111 7.83 13.66 7.16
N VAL A 112 7.28 14.14 6.06
CA VAL A 112 6.96 13.33 4.89
C VAL A 112 7.86 13.73 3.72
N SER A 113 8.63 12.78 3.21
CA SER A 113 9.45 12.92 2.01
C SER A 113 8.84 12.13 0.86
N ILE A 114 8.63 12.76 -0.29
CA ILE A 114 8.07 12.12 -1.49
C ILE A 114 9.20 11.96 -2.50
N ILE A 115 9.47 10.73 -2.90
CA ILE A 115 10.63 10.36 -3.72
C ILE A 115 10.15 9.68 -5.00
N LYS A 116 10.57 10.20 -6.16
CA LYS A 116 10.37 9.54 -7.45
C LYS A 116 11.51 8.55 -7.69
N GLU A 117 11.24 7.29 -7.41
CA GLU A 117 12.18 6.19 -7.65
C GLU A 117 11.41 4.86 -7.82
N ASN A 118 12.04 3.91 -8.49
CA ASN A 118 11.49 2.56 -8.56
C ASN A 118 11.70 1.85 -7.20
N CYS A 119 10.67 1.20 -6.68
CA CYS A 119 10.74 0.50 -5.41
C CYS A 119 11.77 -0.65 -5.42
N ASP A 120 12.08 -1.26 -6.56
CA ASP A 120 13.09 -2.31 -6.68
C ASP A 120 14.52 -1.76 -6.52
N THR A 121 14.77 -0.53 -6.94
CA THR A 121 16.10 0.11 -6.86
C THR A 121 16.29 0.95 -5.62
N TYR A 122 15.21 1.44 -5.02
CA TYR A 122 15.28 2.26 -3.82
C TYR A 122 16.04 1.56 -2.70
N LYS A 123 17.02 2.24 -2.12
CA LYS A 123 17.83 1.74 -1.00
C LYS A 123 17.39 2.39 0.30
N ILE A 124 17.08 1.58 1.30
CA ILE A 124 16.81 2.06 2.65
C ILE A 124 18.13 2.51 3.26
N LYS A 125 18.27 3.82 3.47
CA LYS A 125 19.54 4.45 3.91
C LYS A 125 19.64 4.64 5.43
N ASP A 126 18.54 4.47 6.12
CA ASP A 126 18.43 4.76 7.55
C ASP A 126 18.65 3.48 8.37
N ALA A 127 19.27 3.61 9.53
CA ALA A 127 19.51 2.51 10.48
C ALA A 127 18.37 2.34 11.49
N GLN A 128 17.38 3.24 11.49
CA GLN A 128 16.26 3.19 12.44
C GLN A 128 15.27 2.06 12.07
N PRO A 129 14.57 1.48 13.06
CA PRO A 129 13.48 0.55 12.77
C PRO A 129 12.41 1.18 11.87
N HIS A 130 11.97 0.42 10.86
CA HIS A 130 11.02 0.90 9.89
C HIS A 130 9.78 0.02 9.81
N ILE A 131 8.63 0.65 9.59
CA ILE A 131 7.49 0.01 8.97
C ILE A 131 7.64 0.18 7.46
N ILE A 132 7.88 -0.90 6.76
CA ILE A 132 7.98 -0.91 5.31
C ILE A 132 6.65 -1.43 4.78
N SER A 133 5.91 -0.57 4.06
CA SER A 133 4.60 -0.93 3.52
C SER A 133 4.61 -1.13 2.01
N TYR A 134 3.80 -2.08 1.57
CA TYR A 134 3.38 -2.27 0.19
C TYR A 134 1.86 -2.45 0.20
N SER A 135 1.13 -1.43 -0.22
CA SER A 135 -0.32 -1.46 -0.26
C SER A 135 -0.83 -1.63 -1.68
N ALA A 136 -1.60 -2.69 -1.94
CA ALA A 136 -2.12 -3.04 -3.26
C ALA A 136 -1.03 -3.16 -4.35
N ALA A 137 0.11 -3.73 -4.02
CA ALA A 137 1.27 -3.78 -4.91
C ALA A 137 1.89 -5.18 -5.05
N ILE A 138 1.92 -5.98 -3.98
CA ILE A 138 2.65 -7.27 -3.98
C ILE A 138 2.09 -8.26 -5.00
N ASP A 139 0.79 -8.30 -5.20
CA ASP A 139 0.14 -9.15 -6.21
C ASP A 139 0.43 -8.73 -7.66
N LEU A 140 0.93 -7.50 -7.86
CA LEU A 140 1.37 -6.99 -9.16
C LEU A 140 2.84 -7.32 -9.47
N MET A 141 3.58 -7.82 -8.50
CA MET A 141 5.02 -8.05 -8.60
C MET A 141 5.35 -9.46 -9.10
N SER A 142 6.48 -9.56 -9.81
CA SER A 142 7.09 -10.85 -10.13
C SER A 142 7.73 -11.47 -8.90
N LYS A 143 8.04 -12.75 -8.99
CA LYS A 143 8.78 -13.47 -7.95
C LYS A 143 10.11 -12.79 -7.62
N SER A 144 10.86 -12.38 -8.64
CA SER A 144 12.16 -11.70 -8.47
C SER A 144 12.03 -10.34 -7.78
N SER A 145 11.01 -9.55 -8.15
CA SER A 145 10.75 -8.26 -7.47
C SER A 145 10.38 -8.46 -6.01
N ILE A 146 9.56 -9.47 -5.69
CA ILE A 146 9.24 -9.80 -4.30
C ILE A 146 10.51 -10.22 -3.53
N ASP A 147 11.37 -11.04 -4.10
CA ASP A 147 12.63 -11.43 -3.47
C ASP A 147 13.53 -10.21 -3.20
N ILE A 148 13.62 -9.27 -4.14
CA ILE A 148 14.33 -8.00 -3.95
C ILE A 148 13.72 -7.21 -2.78
N CYS A 149 12.39 -7.12 -2.69
CA CYS A 149 11.70 -6.44 -1.60
C CYS A 149 12.02 -7.08 -0.24
N LEU A 150 11.91 -8.40 -0.13
CA LEU A 150 12.16 -9.13 1.11
C LEU A 150 13.62 -9.00 1.57
N ASN A 151 14.58 -9.02 0.64
CA ASN A 151 16.00 -8.87 0.95
C ASN A 151 16.39 -7.48 1.47
N LYS A 152 15.54 -6.47 1.31
CA LYS A 152 15.75 -5.12 1.87
C LYS A 152 15.34 -5.03 3.34
N ILE A 153 14.58 -5.99 3.84
CA ILE A 153 13.97 -5.94 5.15
C ILE A 153 14.95 -6.53 6.17
N LYS A 154 15.30 -5.75 7.18
CA LYS A 154 16.11 -6.19 8.30
C LYS A 154 15.24 -6.77 9.41
N HIS A 155 15.82 -7.53 10.33
CA HIS A 155 15.08 -8.22 11.40
C HIS A 155 14.29 -7.27 12.32
N GLU A 156 14.77 -6.06 12.53
CA GLU A 156 14.10 -5.03 13.35
C GLU A 156 12.94 -4.32 12.64
N ASN A 157 12.76 -4.56 11.34
CA ASN A 157 11.73 -3.91 10.55
C ASN A 157 10.42 -4.70 10.58
N ILE A 158 9.30 -3.98 10.44
CA ILE A 158 7.98 -4.55 10.23
C ILE A 158 7.65 -4.42 8.74
N LEU A 159 7.38 -5.55 8.08
CA LEU A 159 6.82 -5.55 6.74
C LEU A 159 5.28 -5.54 6.84
N PHE A 160 4.65 -4.49 6.32
CA PHE A 160 3.21 -4.33 6.30
C PHE A 160 2.67 -4.47 4.88
N LEU A 161 2.00 -5.57 4.60
CA LEU A 161 1.35 -5.82 3.32
C LEU A 161 -0.16 -5.65 3.49
N SER A 162 -0.79 -4.88 2.62
CA SER A 162 -2.25 -4.70 2.67
C SER A 162 -2.88 -4.71 1.29
N LEU A 163 -4.16 -5.09 1.22
CA LEU A 163 -4.96 -5.08 0.00
C LEU A 163 -4.34 -5.93 -1.12
N CYS A 164 -3.79 -7.07 -0.75
CA CYS A 164 -3.25 -8.03 -1.71
C CYS A 164 -4.36 -8.95 -2.17
N PHE A 165 -4.57 -9.04 -3.46
CA PHE A 165 -5.60 -9.91 -4.03
C PHE A 165 -5.27 -11.39 -3.81
N ASP A 166 -6.17 -12.13 -3.17
CA ASP A 166 -6.02 -13.56 -2.84
C ASP A 166 -6.66 -14.51 -3.84
N GLY A 167 -7.18 -13.99 -4.95
CA GLY A 167 -7.82 -14.78 -6.01
C GLY A 167 -9.27 -15.15 -5.74
N LYS A 168 -9.88 -14.62 -4.68
CA LYS A 168 -11.25 -15.00 -4.29
C LYS A 168 -12.22 -13.84 -4.47
N VAL A 169 -13.37 -14.15 -5.04
CA VAL A 169 -14.54 -13.28 -5.09
C VAL A 169 -15.75 -14.10 -4.64
N LYS A 170 -16.57 -13.52 -3.76
CA LYS A 170 -17.84 -14.10 -3.35
C LYS A 170 -18.97 -13.24 -3.91
N TRP A 171 -19.79 -13.82 -4.75
CA TRP A 171 -20.99 -13.18 -5.28
C TRP A 171 -22.18 -13.45 -4.35
N LYS A 172 -23.06 -12.47 -4.18
CA LYS A 172 -24.32 -12.66 -3.43
C LYS A 172 -25.21 -13.71 -4.10
N LEU A 173 -25.25 -13.70 -5.43
CA LEU A 173 -25.92 -14.70 -6.25
C LEU A 173 -24.88 -15.38 -7.13
N SER A 174 -24.81 -16.70 -7.08
CA SER A 174 -23.90 -17.46 -7.95
C SER A 174 -24.41 -17.51 -9.38
N HIS A 175 -23.46 -17.47 -10.33
CA HIS A 175 -23.76 -17.59 -11.75
C HIS A 175 -22.88 -18.68 -12.40
N PRO A 176 -23.36 -19.44 -13.39
CA PRO A 176 -22.56 -20.47 -14.06
C PRO A 176 -21.24 -19.99 -14.63
N TYR A 177 -21.14 -18.72 -15.01
CA TYR A 177 -19.93 -18.11 -15.55
C TYR A 177 -18.96 -17.57 -14.51
N ASP A 178 -19.27 -17.56 -13.23
CA ASP A 178 -18.37 -17.01 -12.19
C ASP A 178 -16.97 -17.61 -12.26
N LYS A 179 -16.87 -18.94 -12.43
CA LYS A 179 -15.59 -19.63 -12.57
C LYS A 179 -14.78 -19.16 -13.79
N TYR A 180 -15.46 -18.92 -14.91
CA TYR A 180 -14.81 -18.42 -16.13
C TYR A 180 -14.32 -17.00 -15.94
N ILE A 181 -15.15 -16.11 -15.40
CA ILE A 181 -14.77 -14.73 -15.11
C ILE A 181 -13.54 -14.69 -14.18
N MET A 182 -13.56 -15.46 -13.11
CA MET A 182 -12.44 -15.54 -12.17
C MET A 182 -11.17 -16.12 -12.81
N SER A 183 -11.30 -17.09 -13.70
CA SER A 183 -10.15 -17.63 -14.44
C SER A 183 -9.49 -16.58 -15.33
N TYR A 184 -10.29 -15.82 -16.10
CA TYR A 184 -9.81 -14.72 -16.94
C TYR A 184 -9.22 -13.59 -16.11
N PHE A 185 -9.87 -13.22 -15.02
CA PHE A 185 -9.36 -12.20 -14.10
C PHE A 185 -7.99 -12.59 -13.52
N ASN A 186 -7.87 -13.80 -13.00
CA ASN A 186 -6.61 -14.32 -12.47
C ASN A 186 -5.51 -14.39 -13.53
N LYS A 187 -5.85 -14.75 -14.78
CA LYS A 187 -4.93 -14.71 -15.90
C LYS A 187 -4.48 -13.28 -16.20
N HIS A 188 -5.42 -12.32 -16.24
CA HIS A 188 -5.10 -10.91 -16.43
C HIS A 188 -4.21 -10.36 -15.30
N GLN A 189 -4.45 -10.76 -14.05
CA GLN A 189 -3.61 -10.36 -12.91
C GLN A 189 -2.18 -10.90 -13.02
N SER A 190 -1.94 -11.99 -13.74
CA SER A 190 -0.60 -12.55 -13.94
C SER A 190 0.22 -11.87 -15.05
N TYR A 191 -0.35 -10.89 -15.77
CA TYR A 191 0.40 -10.16 -16.79
C TYR A 191 1.40 -9.19 -16.16
N ASP A 192 2.41 -8.80 -16.94
CA ASP A 192 3.38 -7.80 -16.50
C ASP A 192 2.70 -6.45 -16.24
N LYS A 193 2.90 -5.93 -15.04
CA LYS A 193 2.40 -4.63 -14.56
C LYS A 193 3.55 -3.63 -14.33
N GLY A 194 4.71 -3.87 -14.91
CA GLY A 194 5.91 -3.06 -14.73
C GLY A 194 6.97 -3.70 -13.82
N PHE A 195 6.69 -4.91 -13.28
CA PHE A 195 7.57 -5.67 -12.40
C PHE A 195 7.90 -7.06 -12.96
N GLY A 196 7.73 -7.28 -14.27
CA GLY A 196 7.77 -8.59 -14.91
C GLY A 196 6.46 -9.36 -14.70
N LYS A 197 6.45 -10.65 -15.04
CA LYS A 197 5.27 -11.50 -14.91
C LYS A 197 4.82 -11.59 -13.45
N ALA A 198 3.65 -11.04 -13.16
CA ALA A 198 3.10 -10.95 -11.81
C ALA A 198 2.74 -12.33 -11.23
N LEU A 199 2.95 -12.51 -9.92
CA LEU A 199 2.49 -13.70 -9.21
C LEU A 199 0.97 -13.71 -9.01
N GLY A 200 0.32 -12.53 -9.04
CA GLY A 200 -1.11 -12.39 -8.80
C GLY A 200 -1.48 -12.93 -7.41
N TYR A 201 -2.60 -13.65 -7.33
CA TYR A 201 -3.11 -14.22 -6.08
C TYR A 201 -2.16 -15.19 -5.36
N LYS A 202 -1.14 -15.71 -6.06
CA LYS A 202 -0.11 -16.60 -5.46
C LYS A 202 0.94 -15.83 -4.66
N SER A 203 0.97 -14.51 -4.74
CA SER A 203 1.97 -13.67 -4.08
C SER A 203 1.92 -13.78 -2.56
N ILE A 204 0.73 -13.87 -1.97
CA ILE A 204 0.53 -13.98 -0.52
C ILE A 204 1.18 -15.24 0.04
N ASP A 205 0.90 -16.40 -0.57
CA ASP A 205 1.48 -17.68 -0.15
C ASP A 205 3.00 -17.66 -0.32
N TYR A 206 3.48 -17.10 -1.44
CA TYR A 206 4.91 -16.99 -1.70
C TYR A 206 5.62 -16.14 -0.66
N VAL A 207 5.11 -14.93 -0.39
CA VAL A 207 5.69 -14.03 0.62
C VAL A 207 5.65 -14.66 2.01
N SER A 208 4.51 -15.26 2.37
CA SER A 208 4.35 -15.90 3.68
C SER A 208 5.35 -17.04 3.89
N LYS A 209 5.57 -17.86 2.86
CA LYS A 209 6.57 -18.93 2.91
C LYS A 209 7.98 -18.34 3.08
N LYS A 210 8.36 -17.38 2.24
CA LYS A 210 9.68 -16.74 2.28
C LYS A 210 9.95 -16.01 3.59
N ALA A 211 8.98 -15.28 4.11
CA ALA A 211 9.11 -14.58 5.38
C ALA A 211 9.34 -15.57 6.54
N LYS A 212 8.66 -16.73 6.55
CA LYS A 212 8.91 -17.80 7.53
C LYS A 212 10.32 -18.38 7.40
N GLU A 213 10.79 -18.64 6.17
CA GLU A 213 12.16 -19.12 5.90
C GLU A 213 13.21 -18.14 6.41
N LEU A 214 12.92 -16.84 6.38
CA LEU A 214 13.76 -15.76 6.91
C LEU A 214 13.60 -15.52 8.43
N GLY A 215 12.80 -16.33 9.13
CA GLY A 215 12.60 -16.24 10.58
C GLY A 215 11.60 -15.18 11.05
N TYR A 216 10.80 -14.58 10.14
CA TYR A 216 9.80 -13.59 10.52
C TYR A 216 8.57 -14.22 11.16
N LYS A 217 8.05 -13.55 12.20
CA LYS A 217 6.72 -13.82 12.74
C LYS A 217 5.67 -13.20 11.81
N ILE A 218 4.63 -13.96 11.46
CA ILE A 218 3.60 -13.51 10.54
C ILE A 218 2.27 -13.37 11.27
N LYS A 219 1.59 -12.25 11.03
CA LYS A 219 0.20 -12.02 11.40
C LYS A 219 -0.60 -11.78 10.13
N ILE A 220 -1.71 -12.51 9.95
CA ILE A 220 -2.59 -12.39 8.78
C ILE A 220 -3.96 -11.94 9.28
N ALA A 221 -4.59 -11.05 8.51
CA ALA A 221 -5.95 -10.61 8.74
C ALA A 221 -6.65 -10.40 7.39
N ASP A 222 -7.95 -10.68 7.34
CA ASP A 222 -8.76 -10.45 6.16
C ASP A 222 -8.94 -8.96 5.88
N SER A 223 -8.97 -8.61 4.59
CA SER A 223 -9.22 -7.25 4.10
C SER A 223 -10.11 -7.25 2.85
N PRO A 224 -11.33 -7.82 2.92
CA PRO A 224 -12.20 -7.91 1.77
C PRO A 224 -12.79 -6.55 1.39
N TRP A 225 -12.87 -6.29 0.09
CA TRP A 225 -13.78 -5.27 -0.41
C TRP A 225 -15.22 -5.79 -0.33
N ILE A 226 -16.10 -5.02 0.29
CA ILE A 226 -17.53 -5.33 0.37
C ILE A 226 -18.25 -4.28 -0.48
N ILE A 227 -18.77 -4.73 -1.63
CA ILE A 227 -19.48 -3.87 -2.58
C ILE A 227 -20.94 -4.31 -2.56
N GLN A 228 -21.83 -3.44 -2.07
CA GLN A 228 -23.22 -3.80 -1.80
C GLN A 228 -24.18 -3.33 -2.88
N ASN A 229 -23.72 -2.57 -3.87
CA ASN A 229 -24.56 -1.98 -4.95
C ASN A 229 -25.69 -1.08 -4.40
N GLU A 230 -25.43 -0.42 -3.27
CA GLU A 230 -26.40 0.44 -2.58
C GLU A 230 -26.22 1.92 -2.92
N SER A 231 -25.09 2.28 -3.56
CA SER A 231 -24.76 3.64 -3.95
C SER A 231 -24.48 3.76 -5.43
N LEU A 232 -24.56 4.99 -5.96
CA LEU A 232 -24.14 5.28 -7.34
C LEU A 232 -22.64 4.98 -7.54
N ASP A 233 -21.83 5.21 -6.52
CA ASP A 233 -20.39 4.94 -6.56
C ASP A 233 -20.11 3.44 -6.69
N ASP A 234 -20.87 2.56 -6.00
CA ASP A 234 -20.78 1.10 -6.16
C ASP A 234 -21.09 0.68 -7.59
N ILE A 235 -22.14 1.25 -8.20
CA ILE A 235 -22.54 0.96 -9.58
C ILE A 235 -21.46 1.40 -10.57
N ILE A 236 -20.88 2.58 -10.38
CA ILE A 236 -19.80 3.11 -11.24
C ILE A 236 -18.55 2.25 -11.09
N PHE A 237 -18.24 1.79 -9.87
CA PHE A 237 -17.08 0.96 -9.60
C PHE A 237 -17.16 -0.41 -10.27
N LEU A 238 -18.37 -0.96 -10.41
CA LEU A 238 -18.60 -2.29 -11.02
C LEU A 238 -18.69 -2.26 -12.55
N LYS A 239 -18.83 -1.11 -13.19
CA LYS A 239 -18.84 -0.93 -14.67
C LYS A 239 -17.42 -0.82 -15.22
#